data_308117c714ca9acd86ef0bba7f5fcf0b
#
_entry.id   308117c714ca9acd86ef0bba7f5fcf0b
#
_cell.length_a   1.000
_cell.length_b   1.000
_cell.length_c   1.000
_cell.angle_alpha   90.00
_cell.angle_beta   90.00
_cell.angle_gamma   90.00
#
_symmetry.space_group_name_H-M   'P 1'
#
loop_
_entity.id
_entity.type
_entity.pdbx_description
1 polymer ?
#
loop_
_entity_poly.entity_id
_entity_poly.type
_entity_poly.pdbx_seq_one_letter_code
_entity_poly.pdbx_strand_id
1 'polypeptide(L)'
;MKKNIILIEIIIACFISLVITLLYIQPSLFFHPWNDETSYNQLLSQPDFEEIKIDNNGKLIHGWFKFNTSKKPAPLLIFFGGNVQNSSNTCLNYLKNDNFKYFENYNFMIVDYPGYGLSEGKTSDKTMFNTALKAYDYATSLDYVDNNNIVVLGYSIGTGVATYLASERTVNGLILVAPYDRALSLYNSYVNIFYGPLKLLARYKFDSISYAQKVNVTPLIITSYDDEVINYKLSLNLSRYFKYGSKILTLDNNVKHNDYFSQGEVLNSIYDYLRNLK
;
A
#
# COMPACT_ATOMS: atom_id res chain seq x y z
N MET A 1 31.14 45.70 6.72
CA MET A 1 31.55 44.31 6.51
C MET A 1 31.06 43.34 7.61
N LYS A 2 31.44 43.53 8.90
CA LYS A 2 31.03 42.59 9.98
C LYS A 2 29.52 42.38 10.10
N LYS A 3 28.67 43.44 10.01
CA LYS A 3 27.20 43.31 10.08
C LYS A 3 26.61 42.48 8.95
N ASN A 4 27.17 42.59 7.72
CA ASN A 4 26.69 41.80 6.58
C ASN A 4 27.10 40.32 6.70
N ILE A 5 28.26 40.02 7.31
CA ILE A 5 28.70 38.65 7.57
C ILE A 5 27.75 37.98 8.60
N ILE A 6 27.47 38.67 9.71
CA ILE A 6 26.54 38.18 10.76
C ILE A 6 25.12 37.94 10.19
N LEU A 7 24.64 38.82 9.31
CA LEU A 7 23.35 38.61 8.65
C LEU A 7 23.32 37.36 7.75
N ILE A 8 24.39 37.14 7.00
CA ILE A 8 24.53 35.95 6.14
C ILE A 8 24.59 34.69 7.00
N GLU A 9 25.33 34.69 8.10
CA GLU A 9 25.40 33.56 9.04
C GLU A 9 24.04 33.23 9.64
N ILE A 10 23.25 34.22 10.03
CA ILE A 10 21.89 34.05 10.56
C ILE A 10 20.99 33.44 9.48
N ILE A 11 21.02 33.94 8.25
CA ILE A 11 20.21 33.40 7.14
C ILE A 11 20.56 31.92 6.86
N ILE A 12 21.85 31.60 6.84
CA ILE A 12 22.31 30.21 6.65
C ILE A 12 21.83 29.32 7.81
N ALA A 13 21.97 29.78 9.05
CA ALA A 13 21.53 29.03 10.22
C ALA A 13 20.00 28.79 10.21
N CYS A 14 19.20 29.81 9.86
CA CYS A 14 17.76 29.66 9.70
C CYS A 14 17.39 28.69 8.59
N PHE A 15 18.08 28.74 7.45
CA PHE A 15 17.86 27.82 6.35
C PHE A 15 18.20 26.37 6.73
N ILE A 16 19.34 26.15 7.38
CA ILE A 16 19.73 24.82 7.89
C ILE A 16 18.70 24.30 8.89
N SER A 17 18.27 25.14 9.84
CA SER A 17 17.23 24.78 10.81
C SER A 17 15.92 24.39 10.14
N LEU A 18 15.48 25.12 9.12
CA LEU A 18 14.30 24.81 8.33
C LEU A 18 14.43 23.46 7.63
N VAL A 19 15.55 23.19 6.99
CA VAL A 19 15.82 21.92 6.30
C VAL A 19 15.78 20.74 7.31
N ILE A 20 16.46 20.88 8.45
CA ILE A 20 16.46 19.86 9.50
C ILE A 20 15.04 19.62 10.00
N THR A 21 14.27 20.67 10.26
CA THR A 21 12.88 20.57 10.70
C THR A 21 12.03 19.84 9.67
N LEU A 22 12.12 20.21 8.38
CA LEU A 22 11.41 19.54 7.30
C LEU A 22 11.76 18.05 7.19
N LEU A 23 13.02 17.68 7.32
CA LEU A 23 13.45 16.28 7.30
C LEU A 23 12.95 15.51 8.53
N TYR A 24 12.87 16.17 9.69
CA TYR A 24 12.45 15.56 10.93
C TYR A 24 10.94 15.27 10.97
N ILE A 25 10.10 16.17 10.46
CA ILE A 25 8.64 16.05 10.50
C ILE A 25 8.07 15.13 9.42
N GLN A 26 8.80 14.87 8.31
CA GLN A 26 8.29 14.05 7.20
C GLN A 26 7.76 12.68 7.62
N PRO A 27 8.41 11.90 8.51
CA PRO A 27 7.86 10.61 8.93
C PRO A 27 6.44 10.74 9.49
N SER A 28 6.21 11.70 10.36
CA SER A 28 4.89 11.93 11.01
C SER A 28 3.85 12.53 10.06
N LEU A 29 4.30 13.24 9.01
CA LEU A 29 3.40 13.74 7.96
C LEU A 29 2.99 12.66 6.98
N PHE A 30 3.87 11.66 6.75
CA PHE A 30 3.68 10.68 5.70
C PHE A 30 3.15 9.33 6.19
N PHE A 31 3.47 8.93 7.43
CA PHE A 31 3.07 7.66 8.01
C PHE A 31 2.32 7.84 9.32
N HIS A 32 1.23 7.11 9.49
CA HIS A 32 0.35 7.18 10.66
C HIS A 32 0.12 5.79 11.24
N PRO A 33 1.18 5.16 11.80
CA PRO A 33 1.06 3.84 12.39
C PRO A 33 0.17 3.85 13.63
N TRP A 34 -0.65 2.80 13.78
CA TRP A 34 -1.47 2.61 14.97
C TRP A 34 -1.75 1.12 15.21
N ASN A 35 -2.15 0.78 16.44
CA ASN A 35 -2.47 -0.57 16.89
C ASN A 35 -3.93 -0.66 17.31
N ASP A 36 -4.50 -1.86 17.25
CA ASP A 36 -5.85 -2.17 17.70
C ASP A 36 -5.88 -3.56 18.33
N GLU A 37 -5.60 -3.63 19.63
CA GLU A 37 -5.63 -4.87 20.41
C GLU A 37 -7.02 -5.51 20.44
N THR A 38 -8.08 -4.72 20.36
CA THR A 38 -9.45 -5.23 20.34
C THR A 38 -9.72 -6.03 19.08
N SER A 39 -9.37 -5.49 17.92
CA SER A 39 -9.50 -6.19 16.64
C SER A 39 -8.61 -7.42 16.57
N TYR A 40 -7.39 -7.35 17.10
CA TYR A 40 -6.48 -8.48 17.18
C TYR A 40 -7.09 -9.65 17.98
N ASN A 41 -7.57 -9.38 19.20
CA ASN A 41 -8.17 -10.41 20.07
C ASN A 41 -9.44 -11.03 19.45
N GLN A 42 -10.23 -10.24 18.74
CA GLN A 42 -11.42 -10.76 18.03
C GLN A 42 -11.05 -11.68 16.87
N LEU A 43 -9.98 -11.40 16.13
CA LEU A 43 -9.53 -12.26 15.03
C LEU A 43 -8.90 -13.56 15.51
N LEU A 44 -8.22 -13.58 16.65
CA LEU A 44 -7.68 -14.82 17.25
C LEU A 44 -8.76 -15.87 17.49
N SER A 45 -10.01 -15.47 17.70
CA SER A 45 -11.14 -16.37 17.90
C SER A 45 -11.81 -16.85 16.61
N GLN A 46 -11.40 -16.35 15.45
CA GLN A 46 -11.99 -16.71 14.14
C GLN A 46 -11.30 -17.96 13.58
N PRO A 47 -12.05 -19.04 13.30
CA PRO A 47 -11.45 -20.33 12.90
C PRO A 47 -10.78 -20.31 11.51
N ASP A 48 -11.19 -19.38 10.64
CA ASP A 48 -10.67 -19.26 9.27
C ASP A 48 -9.42 -18.37 9.17
N PHE A 49 -8.98 -17.81 10.32
CA PHE A 49 -7.82 -16.90 10.34
C PHE A 49 -6.65 -17.54 11.08
N GLU A 50 -5.47 -17.39 10.52
CA GLU A 50 -4.20 -17.74 11.13
C GLU A 50 -3.31 -16.52 11.28
N GLU A 51 -2.73 -16.32 12.45
CA GLU A 51 -1.77 -15.26 12.70
C GLU A 51 -0.46 -15.57 11.98
N ILE A 52 0.07 -14.61 11.21
CA ILE A 52 1.35 -14.73 10.52
C ILE A 52 2.43 -14.00 11.29
N LYS A 53 3.57 -14.67 11.44
CA LYS A 53 4.79 -14.13 12.05
C LYS A 53 5.98 -14.42 11.14
N ILE A 54 6.50 -13.41 10.47
CA ILE A 54 7.61 -13.54 9.53
C ILE A 54 8.84 -12.85 10.14
N ASP A 55 9.96 -13.56 10.19
CA ASP A 55 11.23 -12.95 10.60
C ASP A 55 11.76 -12.05 9.48
N ASN A 56 12.10 -10.83 9.84
CA ASN A 56 12.74 -9.86 8.97
C ASN A 56 14.02 -9.33 9.62
N ASN A 57 15.09 -10.14 9.59
CA ASN A 57 16.38 -9.81 10.18
C ASN A 57 16.27 -9.50 11.68
N GLY A 58 15.60 -10.36 12.44
CA GLY A 58 15.39 -10.23 13.88
C GLY A 58 14.30 -9.25 14.28
N LYS A 59 13.49 -8.79 13.32
CA LYS A 59 12.28 -7.99 13.57
C LYS A 59 11.06 -8.73 13.07
N LEU A 60 10.01 -8.75 13.86
CA LEU A 60 8.76 -9.39 13.51
C LEU A 60 7.99 -8.59 12.46
N ILE A 61 7.57 -9.23 11.36
CA ILE A 61 6.45 -8.81 10.53
C ILE A 61 5.25 -9.62 10.97
N HIS A 62 4.21 -8.92 11.40
CA HIS A 62 2.93 -9.50 11.80
C HIS A 62 1.91 -9.37 10.67
N GLY A 63 0.95 -10.28 10.64
CA GLY A 63 -0.16 -10.24 9.70
C GLY A 63 -1.18 -11.35 9.93
N TRP A 64 -2.10 -11.48 9.01
CA TRP A 64 -3.15 -12.48 9.03
C TRP A 64 -3.24 -13.21 7.70
N PHE A 65 -3.47 -14.51 7.80
CA PHE A 65 -3.83 -15.37 6.68
C PHE A 65 -5.25 -15.87 6.88
N LYS A 66 -6.11 -15.65 5.88
CA LYS A 66 -7.46 -16.22 5.87
C LYS A 66 -7.54 -17.31 4.82
N PHE A 67 -7.90 -18.51 5.24
CA PHE A 67 -8.08 -19.63 4.34
C PHE A 67 -9.37 -19.47 3.52
N ASN A 68 -9.30 -19.90 2.26
CA ASN A 68 -10.50 -20.15 1.50
C ASN A 68 -11.16 -21.47 1.99
N THR A 69 -12.37 -21.74 1.51
CA THR A 69 -13.13 -22.92 1.93
C THR A 69 -12.60 -24.25 1.37
N SER A 70 -11.72 -24.22 0.38
CA SER A 70 -11.11 -25.43 -0.22
C SER A 70 -9.76 -25.71 0.43
N LYS A 71 -9.59 -26.87 1.05
CA LYS A 71 -8.32 -27.33 1.67
C LYS A 71 -7.24 -27.77 0.64
N LYS A 72 -7.31 -27.30 -0.61
CA LYS A 72 -6.33 -27.59 -1.67
C LYS A 72 -5.44 -26.36 -1.87
N PRO A 73 -4.26 -26.48 -2.51
CA PRO A 73 -3.56 -25.29 -2.95
C PRO A 73 -4.51 -24.37 -3.71
N ALA A 74 -4.65 -23.14 -3.23
CA ALA A 74 -5.59 -22.19 -3.77
C ALA A 74 -4.87 -20.89 -4.16
N PRO A 75 -5.43 -20.13 -5.13
CA PRO A 75 -4.95 -18.79 -5.43
C PRO A 75 -4.82 -17.93 -4.19
N LEU A 76 -3.88 -16.99 -4.19
CA LEU A 76 -3.66 -16.07 -3.07
C LEU A 76 -3.85 -14.62 -3.49
N LEU A 77 -4.60 -13.88 -2.69
CA LEU A 77 -4.68 -12.41 -2.74
C LEU A 77 -3.85 -11.84 -1.59
N ILE A 78 -2.74 -11.16 -1.92
CA ILE A 78 -1.93 -10.43 -0.93
C ILE A 78 -2.37 -8.97 -0.93
N PHE A 79 -2.82 -8.47 0.23
CA PHE A 79 -3.29 -7.11 0.39
C PHE A 79 -2.30 -6.22 1.14
N PHE A 80 -1.98 -5.08 0.55
CA PHE A 80 -1.18 -4.01 1.16
C PHE A 80 -2.07 -2.82 1.47
N GLY A 81 -2.30 -2.58 2.75
CA GLY A 81 -3.24 -1.59 3.25
C GLY A 81 -2.80 -0.14 3.05
N GLY A 82 -3.74 0.77 3.36
CA GLY A 82 -3.52 2.21 3.37
C GLY A 82 -2.74 2.70 4.59
N ASN A 83 -2.49 4.01 4.62
CA ASN A 83 -1.63 4.66 5.62
C ASN A 83 -2.14 4.54 7.08
N VAL A 84 -3.45 4.51 7.29
CA VAL A 84 -4.08 4.44 8.63
C VAL A 84 -4.72 3.06 8.87
N GLN A 85 -4.22 2.02 8.22
CA GLN A 85 -4.75 0.67 8.36
C GLN A 85 -3.74 -0.24 9.06
N ASN A 86 -4.24 -1.11 9.94
CA ASN A 86 -3.52 -2.29 10.40
C ASN A 86 -4.26 -3.56 9.96
N SER A 87 -3.54 -4.66 9.92
CA SER A 87 -4.04 -5.92 9.38
C SER A 87 -5.26 -6.45 10.15
N SER A 88 -5.24 -6.38 11.48
CA SER A 88 -6.31 -6.89 12.33
C SER A 88 -7.63 -6.13 12.14
N ASN A 89 -7.58 -4.80 12.16
CA ASN A 89 -8.77 -3.97 11.96
C ASN A 89 -9.33 -4.13 10.55
N THR A 90 -8.46 -4.19 9.54
CA THR A 90 -8.86 -4.38 8.14
C THR A 90 -9.57 -5.72 7.94
N CYS A 91 -9.01 -6.83 8.44
CA CYS A 91 -9.64 -8.15 8.36
C CYS A 91 -10.98 -8.18 9.08
N LEU A 92 -11.05 -7.59 10.28
CA LEU A 92 -12.29 -7.56 11.05
C LEU A 92 -13.38 -6.74 10.37
N ASN A 93 -13.03 -5.60 9.75
CA ASN A 93 -13.97 -4.80 8.97
C ASN A 93 -14.46 -5.54 7.72
N TYR A 94 -13.57 -6.26 7.03
CA TYR A 94 -13.95 -7.09 5.87
C TYR A 94 -14.88 -8.23 6.28
N LEU A 95 -14.64 -8.84 7.44
CA LEU A 95 -15.53 -9.87 7.98
C LEU A 95 -16.91 -9.30 8.33
N LYS A 96 -16.97 -8.17 9.04
CA LYS A 96 -18.23 -7.52 9.45
C LYS A 96 -19.08 -7.03 8.27
N ASN A 97 -18.43 -6.59 7.19
CA ASN A 97 -19.10 -6.07 5.99
C ASN A 97 -19.30 -7.14 4.91
N ASP A 98 -19.02 -8.40 5.21
CA ASP A 98 -19.12 -9.52 4.25
C ASP A 98 -18.31 -9.34 2.96
N ASN A 99 -17.19 -8.61 3.04
CA ASN A 99 -16.36 -8.32 1.87
C ASN A 99 -15.59 -9.56 1.40
N PHE A 100 -15.34 -10.54 2.26
CA PHE A 100 -14.62 -11.76 1.88
C PHE A 100 -15.36 -12.62 0.86
N LYS A 101 -16.67 -12.47 0.67
CA LYS A 101 -17.42 -13.17 -0.38
C LYS A 101 -16.91 -12.84 -1.80
N TYR A 102 -16.35 -11.65 -2.00
CA TYR A 102 -15.75 -11.23 -3.27
C TYR A 102 -14.37 -11.88 -3.53
N PHE A 103 -13.81 -12.53 -2.51
CA PHE A 103 -12.50 -13.21 -2.56
C PHE A 103 -12.62 -14.71 -2.20
N GLU A 104 -13.80 -15.28 -2.17
CA GLU A 104 -14.07 -16.63 -1.64
C GLU A 104 -13.24 -17.75 -2.26
N ASN A 105 -12.81 -17.57 -3.52
CA ASN A 105 -11.96 -18.53 -4.22
C ASN A 105 -10.45 -18.34 -3.98
N TYR A 106 -10.08 -17.32 -3.21
CA TYR A 106 -8.70 -16.98 -2.90
C TYR A 106 -8.43 -17.16 -1.40
N ASN A 107 -7.26 -17.68 -1.08
CA ASN A 107 -6.67 -17.36 0.21
C ASN A 107 -6.43 -15.85 0.28
N PHE A 108 -6.51 -15.26 1.46
CA PHE A 108 -6.27 -13.83 1.64
C PHE A 108 -5.16 -13.63 2.67
N MET A 109 -4.18 -12.82 2.35
CA MET A 109 -3.07 -12.49 3.23
C MET A 109 -2.90 -10.99 3.32
N ILE A 110 -2.73 -10.49 4.53
CA ILE A 110 -2.42 -9.09 4.82
C ILE A 110 -1.32 -9.04 5.87
N VAL A 111 -0.37 -8.12 5.71
CA VAL A 111 0.72 -7.90 6.69
C VAL A 111 0.77 -6.45 7.12
N ASP A 112 1.14 -6.24 8.38
CA ASP A 112 1.41 -4.91 8.91
C ASP A 112 2.77 -4.40 8.43
N TYR A 113 2.84 -3.13 8.03
CA TYR A 113 4.11 -2.49 7.77
C TYR A 113 4.91 -2.30 9.07
N PRO A 114 6.26 -2.17 9.00
CA PRO A 114 7.06 -1.89 10.18
C PRO A 114 6.55 -0.70 10.96
N GLY A 115 6.23 -0.91 12.25
CA GLY A 115 5.64 0.09 13.15
C GLY A 115 4.12 0.18 13.11
N TYR A 116 3.44 -0.54 12.21
CA TYR A 116 1.98 -0.66 12.18
C TYR A 116 1.55 -1.96 12.86
N GLY A 117 0.34 -1.97 13.43
CA GLY A 117 -0.19 -3.15 14.08
C GLY A 117 0.79 -3.73 15.09
N LEU A 118 1.13 -5.01 14.92
CA LEU A 118 2.11 -5.71 15.78
C LEU A 118 3.48 -5.90 15.09
N SER A 119 3.69 -5.32 13.89
CA SER A 119 4.97 -5.38 13.22
C SER A 119 6.01 -4.48 13.86
N GLU A 120 7.21 -5.03 14.09
CA GLU A 120 8.32 -4.30 14.69
C GLU A 120 9.06 -3.43 13.67
N GLY A 121 9.72 -2.39 14.17
CA GLY A 121 10.61 -1.54 13.37
C GLY A 121 10.08 -0.15 13.12
N LYS A 122 10.67 0.53 12.12
CA LYS A 122 10.30 1.90 11.73
C LYS A 122 9.86 1.90 10.28
N THR A 123 8.79 2.64 10.00
CA THR A 123 8.22 2.79 8.67
C THR A 123 9.12 3.63 7.77
N SER A 124 9.32 3.17 6.56
CA SER A 124 9.90 3.89 5.43
C SER A 124 9.53 3.17 4.13
N ASP A 125 9.72 3.82 2.98
CA ASP A 125 9.59 3.18 1.67
C ASP A 125 10.39 1.87 1.60
N LYS A 126 11.67 1.90 1.98
CA LYS A 126 12.57 0.73 1.95
C LYS A 126 12.08 -0.40 2.84
N THR A 127 11.64 -0.09 4.07
CA THR A 127 11.19 -1.12 5.00
C THR A 127 9.83 -1.70 4.59
N MET A 128 8.92 -0.90 4.02
CA MET A 128 7.66 -1.37 3.45
C MET A 128 7.90 -2.28 2.23
N PHE A 129 8.81 -1.91 1.33
CA PHE A 129 9.19 -2.76 0.19
C PHE A 129 9.80 -4.08 0.62
N ASN A 130 10.71 -4.05 1.60
CA ASN A 130 11.29 -5.28 2.13
C ASN A 130 10.22 -6.18 2.79
N THR A 131 9.28 -5.59 3.53
CA THR A 131 8.13 -6.32 4.09
C THR A 131 7.32 -7.01 2.98
N ALA A 132 7.05 -6.34 1.87
CA ALA A 132 6.31 -6.93 0.75
C ALA A 132 7.04 -8.13 0.12
N LEU A 133 8.36 -8.01 -0.08
CA LEU A 133 9.18 -9.11 -0.59
C LEU A 133 9.17 -10.31 0.37
N LYS A 134 9.35 -10.07 1.67
CA LYS A 134 9.33 -11.11 2.70
C LYS A 134 7.97 -11.78 2.83
N ALA A 135 6.89 -11.00 2.73
CA ALA A 135 5.53 -11.53 2.74
C ALA A 135 5.26 -12.44 1.52
N TYR A 136 5.70 -12.03 0.34
CA TYR A 136 5.59 -12.83 -0.87
C TYR A 136 6.42 -14.12 -0.76
N ASP A 137 7.70 -14.01 -0.36
CA ASP A 137 8.60 -15.16 -0.24
C ASP A 137 8.09 -16.16 0.82
N TYR A 138 7.50 -15.67 1.93
CA TYR A 138 6.82 -16.50 2.91
C TYR A 138 5.59 -17.19 2.30
N ALA A 139 4.72 -16.44 1.63
CA ALA A 139 3.50 -16.99 1.03
C ALA A 139 3.80 -18.10 0.02
N THR A 140 4.86 -17.94 -0.79
CA THR A 140 5.27 -18.96 -1.80
C THR A 140 5.89 -20.20 -1.19
N SER A 141 6.25 -20.20 0.08
CA SER A 141 6.74 -21.39 0.81
C SER A 141 5.63 -22.24 1.41
N LEU A 142 4.36 -21.81 1.34
CA LEU A 142 3.22 -22.48 1.95
C LEU A 142 2.60 -23.51 0.97
N ASP A 143 2.48 -24.76 1.39
CA ASP A 143 1.97 -25.86 0.54
C ASP A 143 0.51 -25.69 0.10
N TYR A 144 -0.26 -24.84 0.79
CA TYR A 144 -1.66 -24.55 0.48
C TYR A 144 -1.86 -23.30 -0.38
N VAL A 145 -0.76 -22.71 -0.90
CA VAL A 145 -0.80 -21.57 -1.84
C VAL A 145 -0.46 -22.09 -3.25
N ASP A 146 -1.30 -21.72 -4.22
CA ASP A 146 -0.98 -21.90 -5.63
C ASP A 146 -0.06 -20.77 -6.11
N ASN A 147 1.22 -21.07 -6.19
CA ASN A 147 2.27 -20.11 -6.56
C ASN A 147 2.14 -19.53 -7.98
N ASN A 148 1.34 -20.17 -8.85
CA ASN A 148 1.08 -19.66 -10.19
C ASN A 148 -0.07 -18.62 -10.21
N ASN A 149 -0.83 -18.54 -9.12
CA ASN A 149 -2.04 -17.72 -9.03
C ASN A 149 -1.98 -16.76 -7.83
N ILE A 150 -0.91 -15.95 -7.76
CA ILE A 150 -0.76 -14.90 -6.74
C ILE A 150 -1.18 -13.56 -7.34
N VAL A 151 -2.16 -12.92 -6.71
CA VAL A 151 -2.64 -11.58 -7.04
C VAL A 151 -2.24 -10.62 -5.92
N VAL A 152 -1.84 -9.43 -6.29
CA VAL A 152 -1.48 -8.39 -5.32
C VAL A 152 -2.48 -7.25 -5.40
N LEU A 153 -3.03 -6.86 -4.26
CA LEU A 153 -3.92 -5.71 -4.12
C LEU A 153 -3.26 -4.66 -3.24
N GLY A 154 -3.18 -3.43 -3.72
CA GLY A 154 -2.73 -2.28 -2.95
C GLY A 154 -3.83 -1.22 -2.83
N TYR A 155 -3.91 -0.58 -1.66
CA TYR A 155 -4.80 0.54 -1.42
C TYR A 155 -4.02 1.77 -0.95
N SER A 156 -4.29 2.94 -1.55
CA SER A 156 -3.67 4.21 -1.15
C SER A 156 -2.13 4.09 -1.16
N ILE A 157 -1.43 4.34 -0.05
CA ILE A 157 0.02 4.16 0.05
C ILE A 157 0.47 2.75 -0.32
N GLY A 158 -0.35 1.74 -0.03
CA GLY A 158 -0.11 0.34 -0.37
C GLY A 158 -0.03 0.07 -1.87
N THR A 159 -0.57 0.95 -2.72
CA THR A 159 -0.47 0.80 -4.18
C THR A 159 0.97 0.92 -4.68
N GLY A 160 1.77 1.80 -4.07
CA GLY A 160 3.20 1.89 -4.36
C GLY A 160 3.96 0.63 -3.95
N VAL A 161 3.57 0.03 -2.81
CA VAL A 161 4.14 -1.24 -2.32
C VAL A 161 3.76 -2.41 -3.24
N ALA A 162 2.48 -2.50 -3.60
CA ALA A 162 1.96 -3.53 -4.51
C ALA A 162 2.61 -3.45 -5.89
N THR A 163 2.74 -2.24 -6.46
CA THR A 163 3.39 -2.03 -7.76
C THR A 163 4.88 -2.39 -7.70
N TYR A 164 5.57 -2.02 -6.61
CA TYR A 164 6.96 -2.43 -6.39
C TYR A 164 7.09 -3.96 -6.33
N LEU A 165 6.26 -4.63 -5.52
CA LEU A 165 6.30 -6.10 -5.43
C LEU A 165 6.08 -6.75 -6.80
N ALA A 166 5.08 -6.31 -7.57
CA ALA A 166 4.79 -6.83 -8.91
C ALA A 166 5.90 -6.52 -9.93
N SER A 167 6.78 -5.55 -9.66
CA SER A 167 7.96 -5.26 -10.48
C SER A 167 9.15 -6.18 -10.16
N GLU A 168 9.19 -6.79 -8.97
CA GLU A 168 10.31 -7.59 -8.45
C GLU A 168 9.97 -9.09 -8.33
N ARG A 169 8.69 -9.48 -8.41
CA ARG A 169 8.21 -10.87 -8.29
C ARG A 169 7.17 -11.16 -9.36
N THR A 170 7.05 -12.43 -9.71
CA THR A 170 6.02 -12.90 -10.64
C THR A 170 4.66 -12.91 -9.94
N VAL A 171 3.70 -12.19 -10.49
CA VAL A 171 2.32 -12.16 -10.02
C VAL A 171 1.37 -12.46 -11.18
N ASN A 172 0.21 -13.05 -10.90
CA ASN A 172 -0.81 -13.34 -11.91
C ASN A 172 -1.76 -12.15 -12.14
N GLY A 173 -1.85 -11.24 -11.15
CA GLY A 173 -2.67 -10.04 -11.25
C GLY A 173 -2.21 -8.94 -10.30
N LEU A 174 -2.60 -7.71 -10.62
CA LEU A 174 -2.33 -6.52 -9.82
C LEU A 174 -3.57 -5.64 -9.76
N ILE A 175 -4.00 -5.29 -8.55
CA ILE A 175 -5.16 -4.43 -8.30
C ILE A 175 -4.70 -3.22 -7.49
N LEU A 176 -4.99 -2.02 -7.98
CA LEU A 176 -4.57 -0.77 -7.38
C LEU A 176 -5.79 0.12 -7.12
N VAL A 177 -6.13 0.32 -5.85
CA VAL A 177 -7.25 1.16 -5.42
C VAL A 177 -6.72 2.47 -4.89
N ALA A 178 -7.14 3.59 -5.48
CA ALA A 178 -6.64 4.94 -5.24
C ALA A 178 -5.10 5.03 -5.40
N PRO A 179 -4.52 4.64 -6.55
CA PRO A 179 -3.08 4.70 -6.72
C PRO A 179 -2.58 6.11 -7.04
N TYR A 180 -1.32 6.36 -6.69
CA TYR A 180 -0.56 7.55 -7.03
C TYR A 180 0.65 7.21 -7.92
N ASP A 181 1.12 8.19 -8.66
CA ASP A 181 2.24 8.03 -9.59
C ASP A 181 3.62 8.08 -8.91
N ARG A 182 3.79 9.01 -7.96
CA ARG A 182 5.03 9.18 -7.17
C ARG A 182 4.74 9.77 -5.80
N ALA A 183 5.55 9.41 -4.80
CA ALA A 183 5.49 10.05 -3.48
C ALA A 183 5.65 11.58 -3.56
N LEU A 184 6.45 12.08 -4.49
CA LEU A 184 6.65 13.51 -4.69
C LEU A 184 5.35 14.24 -5.05
N SER A 185 4.48 13.60 -5.86
CA SER A 185 3.16 14.13 -6.19
C SER A 185 2.26 14.19 -4.95
N LEU A 186 2.31 13.15 -4.09
CA LEU A 186 1.62 13.15 -2.80
C LEU A 186 2.15 14.22 -1.86
N TYR A 187 3.48 14.37 -1.74
CA TYR A 187 4.07 15.45 -0.92
C TYR A 187 3.51 16.81 -1.34
N ASN A 188 3.47 17.08 -2.64
CA ASN A 188 3.01 18.35 -3.17
C ASN A 188 1.48 18.53 -3.11
N SER A 189 0.70 17.47 -2.93
CA SER A 189 -0.75 17.61 -2.65
C SER A 189 -1.01 18.07 -1.22
N TYR A 190 -0.15 17.71 -0.26
CA TYR A 190 -0.26 18.15 1.15
C TYR A 190 0.48 19.48 1.41
N VAL A 191 1.73 19.58 0.94
CA VAL A 191 2.61 20.73 1.17
C VAL A 191 3.30 21.08 -0.14
N ASN A 192 2.77 22.07 -0.83
CA ASN A 192 3.15 22.46 -2.21
C ASN A 192 4.50 23.19 -2.28
N ILE A 193 5.57 22.58 -1.75
CA ILE A 193 6.92 23.18 -1.66
C ILE A 193 8.04 22.35 -2.29
N PHE A 194 7.79 21.08 -2.63
CA PHE A 194 8.86 20.19 -3.14
C PHE A 194 9.06 20.34 -4.64
N TYR A 195 9.46 21.55 -5.09
CA TYR A 195 9.78 21.87 -6.48
C TYR A 195 11.24 22.24 -6.66
N GLY A 196 11.72 22.18 -7.90
CA GLY A 196 13.10 22.51 -8.23
C GLY A 196 14.11 21.76 -7.36
N PRO A 197 15.10 22.47 -6.76
CA PRO A 197 16.07 21.86 -5.85
C PRO A 197 15.45 21.27 -4.57
N LEU A 198 14.32 21.83 -4.08
CA LEU A 198 13.66 21.36 -2.85
C LEU A 198 13.09 19.93 -2.97
N LYS A 199 12.84 19.43 -4.19
CA LYS A 199 12.46 18.03 -4.41
C LYS A 199 13.48 17.03 -3.84
N LEU A 200 14.76 17.44 -3.73
CA LEU A 200 15.82 16.59 -3.15
C LEU A 200 15.65 16.38 -1.64
N LEU A 201 14.87 17.22 -0.98
CA LEU A 201 14.53 17.10 0.43
C LEU A 201 13.39 16.10 0.69
N ALA A 202 12.65 15.67 -0.34
CA ALA A 202 11.66 14.61 -0.20
C ALA A 202 12.35 13.30 0.18
N ARG A 203 12.04 12.80 1.38
CA ARG A 203 12.75 11.67 2.01
C ARG A 203 12.33 10.32 1.44
N TYR A 204 11.03 10.13 1.21
CA TYR A 204 10.47 8.85 0.78
C TYR A 204 10.25 8.83 -0.74
N LYS A 205 10.63 7.72 -1.37
CA LYS A 205 10.67 7.59 -2.83
C LYS A 205 9.82 6.39 -3.27
N PHE A 206 8.50 6.54 -3.19
CA PHE A 206 7.61 5.62 -3.89
C PHE A 206 7.50 6.11 -5.34
N ASP A 207 8.29 5.55 -6.25
CA ASP A 207 8.26 5.87 -7.69
C ASP A 207 7.46 4.80 -8.44
N SER A 208 6.13 4.82 -8.25
CA SER A 208 5.22 3.84 -8.85
C SER A 208 5.36 3.79 -10.38
N ILE A 209 5.71 4.90 -11.04
CA ILE A 209 5.94 4.94 -12.49
C ILE A 209 7.10 4.02 -12.89
N SER A 210 8.25 4.14 -12.21
CA SER A 210 9.41 3.30 -12.53
C SER A 210 9.14 1.80 -12.29
N TYR A 211 8.31 1.47 -11.31
CA TYR A 211 7.90 0.10 -11.03
C TYR A 211 6.90 -0.40 -12.08
N ALA A 212 5.89 0.41 -12.43
CA ALA A 212 4.84 0.06 -13.40
C ALA A 212 5.43 -0.36 -14.77
N GLN A 213 6.52 0.26 -15.20
CA GLN A 213 7.21 -0.08 -16.45
C GLN A 213 7.78 -1.52 -16.48
N LYS A 214 8.00 -2.12 -15.31
CA LYS A 214 8.55 -3.48 -15.16
C LYS A 214 7.45 -4.53 -14.88
N VAL A 215 6.23 -4.11 -14.58
CA VAL A 215 5.11 -5.02 -14.30
C VAL A 215 4.70 -5.75 -15.58
N ASN A 216 4.57 -7.07 -15.48
CA ASN A 216 4.29 -7.95 -16.62
C ASN A 216 2.83 -8.42 -16.71
N VAL A 217 1.93 -7.79 -15.98
CA VAL A 217 0.48 -8.04 -16.04
C VAL A 217 -0.29 -6.75 -16.33
N THR A 218 -1.52 -6.87 -16.84
CA THR A 218 -2.44 -5.73 -17.01
C THR A 218 -3.16 -5.48 -15.70
N PRO A 219 -2.88 -4.39 -14.95
CA PRO A 219 -3.51 -4.14 -13.68
C PRO A 219 -4.96 -3.67 -13.82
N LEU A 220 -5.76 -3.88 -12.76
CA LEU A 220 -6.99 -3.15 -12.51
C LEU A 220 -6.66 -1.92 -11.66
N ILE A 221 -6.98 -0.74 -12.15
CA ILE A 221 -6.85 0.54 -11.44
C ILE A 221 -8.24 1.06 -11.11
N ILE A 222 -8.48 1.35 -9.83
CA ILE A 222 -9.74 1.92 -9.35
C ILE A 222 -9.44 3.28 -8.73
N THR A 223 -10.15 4.31 -9.18
CA THR A 223 -9.99 5.68 -8.71
C THR A 223 -11.35 6.39 -8.64
N SER A 224 -11.43 7.53 -7.94
CA SER A 224 -12.64 8.34 -7.85
C SER A 224 -12.35 9.80 -8.17
N TYR A 225 -13.25 10.45 -8.88
CA TYR A 225 -13.18 11.91 -9.12
C TYR A 225 -13.24 12.72 -7.83
N ASP A 226 -13.91 12.18 -6.79
CA ASP A 226 -14.18 12.84 -5.52
C ASP A 226 -13.23 12.41 -4.38
N ASP A 227 -12.16 11.64 -4.70
CA ASP A 227 -11.12 11.29 -3.74
C ASP A 227 -10.35 12.56 -3.33
N GLU A 228 -10.52 12.96 -2.06
CA GLU A 228 -9.93 14.18 -1.50
C GLU A 228 -8.47 14.01 -1.05
N VAL A 229 -7.98 12.75 -1.00
CA VAL A 229 -6.60 12.42 -0.59
C VAL A 229 -5.71 12.19 -1.80
N ILE A 230 -6.15 11.30 -2.70
CA ILE A 230 -5.40 10.96 -3.92
C ILE A 230 -6.16 11.48 -5.13
N ASN A 231 -5.69 12.59 -5.68
CA ASN A 231 -6.29 13.12 -6.89
C ASN A 231 -6.26 12.07 -8.01
N TYR A 232 -7.42 11.77 -8.59
CA TYR A 232 -7.60 10.76 -9.64
C TYR A 232 -6.65 10.91 -10.83
N LYS A 233 -6.17 12.14 -11.11
CA LYS A 233 -5.19 12.41 -12.18
C LYS A 233 -3.86 11.70 -11.95
N LEU A 234 -3.48 11.45 -10.70
CA LEU A 234 -2.28 10.68 -10.36
C LEU A 234 -2.44 9.22 -10.78
N SER A 235 -3.63 8.65 -10.53
CA SER A 235 -4.00 7.30 -10.98
C SER A 235 -3.99 7.18 -12.49
N LEU A 236 -4.62 8.15 -13.19
CA LEU A 236 -4.63 8.20 -14.66
C LEU A 236 -3.25 8.47 -15.26
N ASN A 237 -2.38 9.20 -14.56
CA ASN A 237 -0.99 9.34 -14.98
C ASN A 237 -0.24 8.01 -14.87
N LEU A 238 -0.33 7.33 -13.72
CA LEU A 238 0.30 6.03 -13.50
C LEU A 238 -0.14 4.98 -14.52
N SER A 239 -1.43 4.94 -14.88
CA SER A 239 -2.00 3.94 -15.78
C SER A 239 -1.30 3.87 -17.15
N ARG A 240 -0.71 4.97 -17.61
CA ARG A 240 -0.04 5.10 -18.92
C ARG A 240 1.33 4.42 -18.98
N TYR A 241 1.88 4.03 -17.82
CA TYR A 241 3.23 3.47 -17.72
C TYR A 241 3.28 1.96 -17.62
N PHE A 242 2.13 1.29 -17.49
CA PHE A 242 2.08 -0.18 -17.54
C PHE A 242 2.29 -0.68 -18.96
N LYS A 243 3.26 -1.57 -19.12
CA LYS A 243 3.70 -2.10 -20.43
C LYS A 243 2.58 -2.70 -21.26
N TYR A 244 1.64 -3.37 -20.62
CA TYR A 244 0.50 -4.06 -21.26
C TYR A 244 -0.82 -3.31 -21.11
N GLY A 245 -0.75 -1.99 -20.84
CA GLY A 245 -1.92 -1.18 -20.52
C GLY A 245 -2.49 -1.47 -19.15
N SER A 246 -3.67 -0.93 -18.88
CA SER A 246 -4.40 -1.11 -17.61
C SER A 246 -5.90 -1.11 -17.84
N LYS A 247 -6.66 -1.83 -17.00
CA LYS A 247 -8.11 -1.68 -16.89
C LYS A 247 -8.38 -0.58 -15.86
N ILE A 248 -9.25 0.37 -16.16
CA ILE A 248 -9.52 1.52 -15.29
C ILE A 248 -11.01 1.57 -14.96
N LEU A 249 -11.32 1.63 -13.67
CA LEU A 249 -12.63 2.02 -13.15
C LEU A 249 -12.48 3.40 -12.50
N THR A 250 -13.22 4.39 -12.98
CA THR A 250 -13.30 5.72 -12.37
C THR A 250 -14.70 5.93 -11.82
N LEU A 251 -14.80 6.12 -10.51
CA LEU A 251 -16.05 6.34 -9.81
C LEU A 251 -16.43 7.81 -9.83
N ASP A 252 -17.72 8.11 -10.01
CA ASP A 252 -18.26 9.47 -10.12
C ASP A 252 -19.36 9.79 -9.07
N ASN A 253 -19.64 8.85 -8.17
CA ASN A 253 -20.78 8.91 -7.25
C ASN A 253 -20.39 9.43 -5.85
N ASN A 254 -19.58 10.49 -5.74
CA ASN A 254 -19.14 11.09 -4.48
C ASN A 254 -18.39 10.10 -3.56
N VAL A 255 -17.64 9.15 -4.13
CA VAL A 255 -16.86 8.17 -3.40
C VAL A 255 -15.58 8.84 -2.87
N LYS A 256 -15.48 8.96 -1.54
CA LYS A 256 -14.34 9.54 -0.85
C LYS A 256 -13.22 8.50 -0.64
N HIS A 257 -12.05 8.96 -0.23
CA HIS A 257 -10.87 8.12 -0.08
C HIS A 257 -11.11 6.86 0.77
N ASN A 258 -11.83 6.98 1.86
CA ASN A 258 -12.10 5.86 2.78
C ASN A 258 -13.31 5.00 2.40
N ASP A 259 -14.02 5.31 1.33
CA ASP A 259 -15.30 4.67 0.99
C ASP A 259 -15.17 3.55 -0.06
N TYR A 260 -14.02 3.38 -0.70
CA TYR A 260 -13.84 2.43 -1.81
C TYR A 260 -14.36 1.03 -1.50
N PHE A 261 -13.95 0.44 -0.37
CA PHE A 261 -14.34 -0.93 -0.02
C PHE A 261 -15.75 -1.07 0.59
N SER A 262 -16.50 0.02 0.69
CA SER A 262 -17.94 0.02 0.96
C SER A 262 -18.80 0.09 -0.32
N GLN A 263 -18.17 0.33 -1.48
CA GLN A 263 -18.86 0.44 -2.76
C GLN A 263 -18.99 -0.93 -3.42
N GLY A 264 -20.22 -1.36 -3.69
CA GLY A 264 -20.48 -2.61 -4.40
C GLY A 264 -19.85 -2.66 -5.80
N GLU A 265 -19.76 -1.52 -6.50
CA GLU A 265 -19.12 -1.41 -7.82
C GLU A 265 -17.63 -1.72 -7.75
N VAL A 266 -16.92 -1.24 -6.73
CA VAL A 266 -15.51 -1.53 -6.48
C VAL A 266 -15.29 -3.02 -6.23
N LEU A 267 -16.06 -3.58 -5.30
CA LEU A 267 -15.95 -4.98 -4.91
C LEU A 267 -16.30 -5.93 -6.06
N ASN A 268 -17.35 -5.62 -6.85
CA ASN A 268 -17.70 -6.38 -8.05
C ASN A 268 -16.59 -6.28 -9.12
N SER A 269 -16.01 -5.10 -9.34
CA SER A 269 -14.91 -4.96 -10.31
C SER A 269 -13.68 -5.76 -9.91
N ILE A 270 -13.37 -5.83 -8.61
CA ILE A 270 -12.29 -6.68 -8.08
C ILE A 270 -12.64 -8.15 -8.31
N TYR A 271 -13.85 -8.58 -7.95
CA TYR A 271 -14.33 -9.96 -8.15
C TYR A 271 -14.25 -10.37 -9.63
N ASP A 272 -14.74 -9.53 -10.53
CA ASP A 272 -14.72 -9.80 -11.98
C ASP A 272 -13.29 -9.85 -12.52
N TYR A 273 -12.40 -9.00 -12.02
CA TYR A 273 -10.98 -9.06 -12.39
C TYR A 273 -10.36 -10.39 -11.95
N LEU A 274 -10.54 -10.79 -10.70
CA LEU A 274 -10.02 -12.04 -10.13
C LEU A 274 -10.56 -13.27 -10.88
N ARG A 275 -11.85 -13.28 -11.20
CA ARG A 275 -12.51 -14.39 -11.94
C ARG A 275 -11.99 -14.56 -13.37
N ASN A 276 -11.53 -13.47 -14.00
CA ASN A 276 -11.05 -13.49 -15.38
C ASN A 276 -9.52 -13.68 -15.49
N LEU A 277 -8.81 -13.86 -14.38
CA LEU A 277 -7.42 -14.29 -14.38
C LEU A 277 -7.37 -15.79 -14.68
N LYS A 278 -6.58 -16.15 -15.69
CA LYS A 278 -6.39 -17.54 -16.14
C LYS A 278 -5.10 -18.10 -15.55
#